data_ab0c168fd63e24a6dec64fae69cf67d7
#
_entry.id   ab0c168fd63e24a6dec64fae69cf67d7
#
_cell.length_a   1.000
_cell.length_b   1.000
_cell.length_c   1.000
_cell.angle_alpha   90.00
_cell.angle_beta   90.00
_cell.angle_gamma   90.00
#
_symmetry.space_group_name_H-M   'P 1'
#
loop_
_entity.id
_entity.type
_entity.pdbx_description
1 polymer ?
#
loop_
_entity_poly.entity_id
_entity_poly.type
_entity_poly.pdbx_seq_one_letter_code
_entity_poly.pdbx_strand_id
1 'polypeptide(L)'
;MWCNLTTLATLPDRERRAGFGELWKYALLDGRDLWDLVDACAPWAANGGDRPAQLREVIQRSIAYKAAIVGRDEREQTGHRALLNLGHTIGHAIESASGLHHGEAVGLGLVAACRVSAALGGPDLEREVTEALVRSGLPADLGPFLSNDVLARIQVDKKRIGDKVRFIVIREVGRCETAEIAITELGRILRPVPGA
;
A
#
# COMPACT_ATOMS: atom_id res chain seq x y z
N MET A 1 12.77 -13.73 15.10
CA MET A 1 11.91 -14.37 14.07
C MET A 1 12.83 -14.99 13.03
N TRP A 2 12.56 -16.22 12.61
CA TRP A 2 13.33 -16.92 11.59
C TRP A 2 12.45 -17.11 10.35
N CYS A 3 12.94 -16.72 9.17
CA CYS A 3 12.22 -16.83 7.90
C CYS A 3 13.04 -17.67 6.92
N ASN A 4 12.46 -18.79 6.46
CA ASN A 4 13.08 -19.62 5.45
C ASN A 4 12.58 -19.21 4.05
N LEU A 5 13.44 -18.56 3.28
CA LEU A 5 13.08 -18.09 1.93
C LEU A 5 12.93 -19.22 0.89
N THR A 6 13.33 -20.47 1.21
CA THR A 6 13.14 -21.59 0.28
C THR A 6 11.65 -21.92 0.09
N THR A 7 10.80 -21.60 1.08
CA THR A 7 9.34 -21.79 0.98
C THR A 7 8.70 -20.95 -0.13
N LEU A 8 9.34 -19.88 -0.58
CA LEU A 8 8.85 -19.07 -1.70
C LEU A 8 8.90 -19.81 -3.05
N ALA A 9 9.68 -20.90 -3.15
CA ALA A 9 9.78 -21.68 -4.38
C ALA A 9 8.47 -22.41 -4.75
N THR A 10 7.61 -22.69 -3.76
CA THR A 10 6.32 -23.36 -3.95
C THR A 10 5.13 -22.42 -3.81
N LEU A 11 5.40 -21.11 -3.69
CA LEU A 11 4.34 -20.13 -3.56
C LEU A 11 3.57 -19.98 -4.88
N PRO A 12 2.23 -20.08 -4.88
CA PRO A 12 1.44 -19.84 -6.08
C PRO A 12 1.70 -18.43 -6.66
N ASP A 13 1.64 -18.31 -7.97
CA ASP A 13 1.95 -17.06 -8.69
C ASP A 13 1.13 -15.85 -8.17
N ARG A 14 -0.15 -16.07 -7.88
CA ARG A 14 -1.01 -15.00 -7.36
C ARG A 14 -0.58 -14.54 -5.98
N GLU A 15 -0.21 -15.47 -5.10
CA GLU A 15 0.28 -15.17 -3.75
C GLU A 15 1.64 -14.44 -3.81
N ARG A 16 2.51 -14.85 -4.73
CA ARG A 16 3.78 -14.19 -4.97
C ARG A 16 3.57 -12.73 -5.39
N ARG A 17 2.68 -12.48 -6.36
CA ARG A 17 2.32 -11.11 -6.78
C ARG A 17 1.69 -10.32 -5.64
N ALA A 18 0.71 -10.89 -4.95
CA ALA A 18 0.03 -10.24 -3.84
C ALA A 18 1.01 -9.80 -2.75
N GLY A 19 2.04 -10.61 -2.44
CA GLY A 19 3.08 -10.23 -1.49
C GLY A 19 3.80 -8.93 -1.84
N PHE A 20 3.92 -8.57 -3.12
CA PHE A 20 4.54 -7.32 -3.54
C PHE A 20 3.70 -6.07 -3.23
N GLY A 21 2.39 -6.18 -3.07
CA GLY A 21 1.57 -5.07 -2.56
C GLY A 21 2.08 -4.57 -1.22
N GLU A 22 2.42 -5.49 -0.32
CA GLU A 22 3.03 -5.15 0.97
C GLU A 22 4.48 -4.65 0.84
N LEU A 23 5.28 -5.22 -0.06
CA LEU A 23 6.66 -4.77 -0.25
C LEU A 23 6.71 -3.33 -0.80
N TRP A 24 5.84 -2.97 -1.73
CA TRP A 24 5.70 -1.60 -2.21
C TRP A 24 5.26 -0.62 -1.12
N LYS A 25 4.40 -1.06 -0.21
CA LYS A 25 4.07 -0.26 0.98
C LYS A 25 5.33 0.05 1.80
N TYR A 26 6.16 -0.96 2.09
CA TYR A 26 7.41 -0.74 2.83
C TYR A 26 8.41 0.11 2.06
N ALA A 27 8.47 0.01 0.74
CA ALA A 27 9.29 0.87 -0.09
C ALA A 27 8.89 2.35 0.04
N LEU A 28 7.59 2.64 0.04
CA LEU A 28 7.09 4.00 0.27
C LEU A 28 7.35 4.52 1.70
N LEU A 29 7.37 3.62 2.68
CA LEU A 29 7.59 3.97 4.09
C LEU A 29 9.07 4.12 4.46
N ASP A 30 9.96 3.28 3.91
CA ASP A 30 11.39 3.21 4.28
C ASP A 30 12.27 4.13 3.44
N GLY A 31 11.95 4.29 2.13
CA GLY A 31 12.67 5.23 1.27
C GLY A 31 13.11 4.65 -0.08
N ARG A 32 13.79 5.50 -0.87
CA ARG A 32 14.19 5.19 -2.25
C ARG A 32 15.10 3.98 -2.38
N ASP A 33 16.00 3.78 -1.43
CA ASP A 33 16.91 2.62 -1.47
C ASP A 33 16.14 1.28 -1.40
N LEU A 34 15.07 1.21 -0.57
CA LEU A 34 14.22 0.02 -0.54
C LEU A 34 13.33 -0.04 -1.79
N TRP A 35 12.87 1.10 -2.29
CA TRP A 35 12.11 1.19 -3.53
C TRP A 35 12.87 0.54 -4.69
N ASP A 36 14.12 0.91 -4.91
CA ASP A 36 14.95 0.39 -6.00
C ASP A 36 15.18 -1.13 -5.88
N LEU A 37 15.35 -1.62 -4.65
CA LEU A 37 15.48 -3.06 -4.39
C LEU A 37 14.20 -3.83 -4.70
N VAL A 38 13.03 -3.29 -4.33
CA VAL A 38 11.71 -3.89 -4.63
C VAL A 38 11.47 -3.88 -6.13
N ASP A 39 11.80 -2.76 -6.80
CA ASP A 39 11.64 -2.63 -8.25
C ASP A 39 12.51 -3.63 -9.02
N ALA A 40 13.75 -3.85 -8.61
CA ALA A 40 14.61 -4.89 -9.18
C ALA A 40 14.04 -6.31 -9.03
N CYS A 41 13.18 -6.54 -8.04
CA CYS A 41 12.51 -7.83 -7.82
C CYS A 41 11.13 -7.93 -8.52
N ALA A 42 10.57 -6.84 -9.00
CA ALA A 42 9.22 -6.78 -9.58
C ALA A 42 9.00 -7.73 -10.77
N PRO A 43 9.94 -7.90 -11.72
CA PRO A 43 9.77 -8.87 -12.81
C PRO A 43 9.64 -10.32 -12.33
N TRP A 44 10.33 -10.68 -11.25
CA TRP A 44 10.16 -12.00 -10.64
C TRP A 44 8.77 -12.17 -10.01
N ALA A 45 8.23 -11.13 -9.41
CA ALA A 45 6.88 -11.16 -8.89
C ALA A 45 5.86 -11.48 -9.99
N ALA A 46 5.98 -10.81 -11.13
CA ALA A 46 5.07 -10.97 -12.27
C ALA A 46 5.22 -12.34 -12.96
N ASN A 47 6.45 -12.76 -13.26
CA ASN A 47 6.74 -13.82 -14.22
C ASN A 47 7.30 -15.11 -13.59
N GLY A 48 7.74 -15.06 -12.32
CA GLY A 48 8.44 -16.19 -11.70
C GLY A 48 9.87 -16.34 -12.22
N GLY A 49 10.36 -17.58 -12.24
CA GLY A 49 11.73 -17.88 -12.61
C GLY A 49 12.69 -17.84 -11.42
N ASP A 50 13.97 -17.59 -11.68
CA ASP A 50 14.99 -17.55 -10.65
C ASP A 50 14.78 -16.40 -9.69
N ARG A 51 14.82 -16.72 -8.40
CA ARG A 51 14.62 -15.74 -7.34
C ARG A 51 15.76 -14.72 -7.30
N PRO A 52 15.46 -13.40 -7.39
CA PRO A 52 16.48 -12.37 -7.31
C PRO A 52 17.27 -12.40 -6.00
N ALA A 53 18.58 -12.17 -6.08
CA ALA A 53 19.45 -12.12 -4.90
C ALA A 53 18.99 -11.01 -3.91
N GLN A 54 18.53 -9.88 -4.45
CA GLN A 54 18.05 -8.71 -3.71
C GLN A 54 16.82 -9.01 -2.86
N LEU A 55 16.00 -10.02 -3.20
CA LEU A 55 14.76 -10.33 -2.48
C LEU A 55 15.02 -10.64 -1.00
N ARG A 56 16.17 -11.21 -0.67
CA ARG A 56 16.56 -11.44 0.74
C ARG A 56 16.64 -10.11 1.50
N GLU A 57 17.32 -9.13 0.92
CA GLU A 57 17.49 -7.81 1.54
C GLU A 57 16.16 -7.07 1.64
N VAL A 58 15.34 -7.10 0.59
CA VAL A 58 13.99 -6.53 0.60
C VAL A 58 13.17 -7.06 1.78
N ILE A 59 13.14 -8.38 1.96
CA ILE A 59 12.38 -9.01 3.05
C ILE A 59 12.97 -8.64 4.41
N GLN A 60 14.30 -8.67 4.55
CA GLN A 60 14.96 -8.31 5.81
C GLN A 60 14.69 -6.86 6.22
N ARG A 61 14.79 -5.90 5.28
CA ARG A 61 14.51 -4.48 5.54
C ARG A 61 13.04 -4.26 5.88
N SER A 62 12.12 -4.88 5.15
CA SER A 62 10.68 -4.79 5.43
C SER A 62 10.32 -5.30 6.82
N ILE A 63 10.92 -6.43 7.23
CA ILE A 63 10.75 -6.99 8.58
C ILE A 63 11.35 -6.06 9.63
N ALA A 64 12.57 -5.55 9.41
CA ALA A 64 13.25 -4.65 10.33
C ALA A 64 12.46 -3.34 10.52
N TYR A 65 11.95 -2.75 9.44
CA TYR A 65 11.11 -1.56 9.49
C TYR A 65 9.86 -1.80 10.34
N LYS A 66 9.12 -2.89 10.04
CA LYS A 66 7.93 -3.27 10.83
C LYS A 66 8.27 -3.46 12.30
N ALA A 67 9.32 -4.19 12.59
CA ALA A 67 9.75 -4.46 13.97
C ALA A 67 10.11 -3.17 14.70
N ALA A 68 10.81 -2.23 14.05
CA ALA A 68 11.17 -0.94 14.63
C ALA A 68 9.93 -0.09 14.95
N ILE A 69 8.94 -0.04 14.05
CA ILE A 69 7.69 0.69 14.27
C ILE A 69 6.90 0.05 15.42
N VAL A 70 6.73 -1.27 15.41
CA VAL A 70 5.99 -1.98 16.47
C VAL A 70 6.70 -1.85 17.81
N GLY A 71 8.04 -1.95 17.85
CA GLY A 71 8.80 -1.82 19.09
C GLY A 71 8.74 -0.42 19.71
N ARG A 72 8.54 0.63 18.90
CA ARG A 72 8.37 2.02 19.41
C ARG A 72 6.95 2.31 19.88
N ASP A 73 5.96 1.57 19.40
CA ASP A 73 4.54 1.82 19.66
C ASP A 73 3.76 0.50 19.82
N GLU A 74 4.24 -0.37 20.72
CA GLU A 74 3.66 -1.71 20.94
C GLU A 74 2.16 -1.64 21.28
N ARG A 75 1.75 -0.61 22.01
CA ARG A 75 0.35 -0.42 22.48
C ARG A 75 -0.46 0.56 21.63
N GLU A 76 0.05 0.99 20.46
CA GLU A 76 -0.63 1.94 19.58
C GLU A 76 -1.03 3.28 20.26
N GLN A 77 -0.22 3.76 21.19
CA GLN A 77 -0.52 4.97 21.98
C GLN A 77 0.05 6.24 21.36
N THR A 78 1.16 6.13 20.62
CA THR A 78 1.83 7.30 20.01
C THR A 78 1.38 7.58 18.57
N GLY A 79 0.62 6.67 17.97
CA GLY A 79 0.16 6.77 16.58
C GLY A 79 1.21 6.41 15.52
N HIS A 80 2.47 6.11 15.90
CA HIS A 80 3.50 5.68 14.96
C HIS A 80 3.13 4.39 14.23
N ARG A 81 2.51 3.45 14.93
CA ARG A 81 2.07 2.19 14.33
C ARG A 81 1.03 2.39 13.23
N ALA A 82 0.28 3.49 13.26
CA ALA A 82 -0.69 3.82 12.22
C ALA A 82 -0.05 3.93 10.82
N LEU A 83 1.24 4.28 10.71
CA LEU A 83 1.96 4.35 9.43
C LEU A 83 1.94 3.02 8.66
N LEU A 84 1.91 1.88 9.38
CA LEU A 84 1.80 0.56 8.75
C LEU A 84 0.48 0.34 8.00
N ASN A 85 -0.51 1.23 8.21
CA ASN A 85 -1.77 1.23 7.47
C ASN A 85 -1.74 2.05 6.17
N LEU A 86 -0.57 2.46 5.67
CA LEU A 86 -0.46 3.09 4.35
C LEU A 86 -1.13 2.19 3.29
N GLY A 87 -2.03 2.74 2.49
CA GLY A 87 -2.83 2.00 1.52
C GLY A 87 -4.01 1.19 2.10
N HIS A 88 -4.01 0.86 3.38
CA HIS A 88 -4.98 -0.08 3.96
C HIS A 88 -6.39 0.51 4.13
N THR A 89 -6.55 1.82 4.29
CA THR A 89 -7.87 2.42 4.46
C THR A 89 -8.77 2.16 3.25
N ILE A 90 -8.25 2.38 2.05
CA ILE A 90 -8.95 2.09 0.81
C ILE A 90 -8.82 0.62 0.43
N GLY A 91 -7.64 0.02 0.65
CA GLY A 91 -7.38 -1.40 0.36
C GLY A 91 -8.38 -2.33 1.05
N HIS A 92 -8.64 -2.18 2.34
CA HIS A 92 -9.62 -3.02 3.06
C HIS A 92 -11.05 -2.84 2.53
N ALA A 93 -11.43 -1.62 2.15
CA ALA A 93 -12.75 -1.39 1.56
C ALA A 93 -12.89 -2.10 0.21
N ILE A 94 -11.84 -2.05 -0.63
CA ILE A 94 -11.77 -2.76 -1.92
C ILE A 94 -11.76 -4.29 -1.69
N GLU A 95 -10.89 -4.80 -0.81
CA GLU A 95 -10.79 -6.22 -0.47
C GLU A 95 -12.16 -6.78 -0.08
N SER A 96 -12.85 -6.09 0.83
CA SER A 96 -14.17 -6.49 1.32
C SER A 96 -15.27 -6.46 0.27
N ALA A 97 -15.14 -5.65 -0.79
CA ALA A 97 -16.14 -5.47 -1.84
C ALA A 97 -15.87 -6.30 -3.09
N SER A 98 -14.60 -6.64 -3.38
CA SER A 98 -14.21 -7.21 -4.67
C SER A 98 -13.73 -8.66 -4.62
N GLY A 99 -13.37 -9.19 -3.44
CA GLY A 99 -12.75 -10.50 -3.31
C GLY A 99 -11.32 -10.59 -3.85
N LEU A 100 -10.65 -9.45 -4.05
CA LEU A 100 -9.22 -9.40 -4.32
C LEU A 100 -8.42 -9.96 -3.14
N HIS A 101 -7.23 -10.51 -3.40
CA HIS A 101 -6.30 -10.84 -2.34
C HIS A 101 -5.83 -9.59 -1.62
N HIS A 102 -5.54 -9.71 -0.34
CA HIS A 102 -5.14 -8.59 0.52
C HIS A 102 -4.07 -7.69 -0.13
N GLY A 103 -2.96 -8.27 -0.62
CA GLY A 103 -1.89 -7.48 -1.23
C GLY A 103 -2.28 -6.83 -2.56
N GLU A 104 -3.18 -7.45 -3.35
CA GLU A 104 -3.74 -6.83 -4.56
C GLU A 104 -4.54 -5.56 -4.18
N ALA A 105 -5.38 -5.68 -3.16
CA ALA A 105 -6.20 -4.57 -2.67
C ALA A 105 -5.34 -3.47 -1.99
N VAL A 106 -4.29 -3.85 -1.25
CA VAL A 106 -3.32 -2.91 -0.68
C VAL A 106 -2.61 -2.14 -1.80
N GLY A 107 -2.18 -2.79 -2.88
CA GLY A 107 -1.60 -2.14 -4.05
C GLY A 107 -2.49 -1.02 -4.60
N LEU A 108 -3.77 -1.31 -4.84
CA LEU A 108 -4.75 -0.29 -5.26
C LEU A 108 -4.93 0.80 -4.19
N GLY A 109 -4.89 0.44 -2.92
CA GLY A 109 -4.91 1.39 -1.81
C GLY A 109 -3.69 2.32 -1.78
N LEU A 110 -2.52 1.87 -2.25
CA LEU A 110 -1.33 2.71 -2.40
C LEU A 110 -1.52 3.75 -3.52
N VAL A 111 -2.13 3.36 -4.65
CA VAL A 111 -2.50 4.31 -5.72
C VAL A 111 -3.44 5.39 -5.17
N ALA A 112 -4.47 4.97 -4.41
CA ALA A 112 -5.38 5.91 -3.76
C ALA A 112 -4.64 6.82 -2.76
N ALA A 113 -3.69 6.29 -2.00
CA ALA A 113 -2.89 7.08 -1.05
C ALA A 113 -2.02 8.12 -1.77
N CYS A 114 -1.45 7.80 -2.92
CA CYS A 114 -0.71 8.75 -3.75
C CYS A 114 -1.61 9.89 -4.24
N ARG A 115 -2.79 9.57 -4.79
CA ARG A 115 -3.78 10.56 -5.25
C ARG A 115 -4.21 11.51 -4.13
N VAL A 116 -4.52 10.95 -2.97
CA VAL A 116 -4.90 11.74 -1.79
C VAL A 116 -3.73 12.61 -1.31
N SER A 117 -2.52 12.07 -1.29
CA SER A 117 -1.32 12.82 -0.88
C SER A 117 -1.05 14.00 -1.80
N ALA A 118 -1.14 13.82 -3.12
CA ALA A 118 -0.99 14.89 -4.10
C ALA A 118 -2.05 15.99 -3.93
N ALA A 119 -3.32 15.62 -3.72
CA ALA A 119 -4.40 16.55 -3.45
C ALA A 119 -4.19 17.37 -2.16
N LEU A 120 -3.43 16.85 -1.21
CA LEU A 120 -3.06 17.51 0.05
C LEU A 120 -1.67 18.17 0.02
N GLY A 121 -1.14 18.46 -1.19
CA GLY A 121 0.12 19.15 -1.40
C GLY A 121 1.38 18.29 -1.24
N GLY A 122 1.22 16.97 -1.23
CA GLY A 122 2.32 16.02 -1.34
C GLY A 122 2.81 15.81 -2.78
N PRO A 123 3.78 14.91 -3.01
CA PRO A 123 4.28 14.60 -4.34
C PRO A 123 3.23 13.85 -5.17
N ASP A 124 3.25 14.07 -6.48
CA ASP A 124 2.48 13.26 -7.43
C ASP A 124 3.27 11.97 -7.75
N LEU A 125 2.94 10.91 -7.04
CA LEU A 125 3.53 9.58 -7.17
C LEU A 125 2.57 8.57 -7.80
N GLU A 126 1.37 8.98 -8.19
CA GLU A 126 0.33 8.06 -8.66
C GLU A 126 0.81 7.24 -9.87
N ARG A 127 1.39 7.91 -10.87
CA ARG A 127 1.91 7.25 -12.06
C ARG A 127 3.06 6.30 -11.74
N GLU A 128 4.03 6.73 -10.91
CA GLU A 128 5.20 5.93 -10.56
C GLU A 128 4.79 4.65 -9.81
N VAL A 129 3.87 4.76 -8.84
CA VAL A 129 3.34 3.63 -8.08
C VAL A 129 2.52 2.70 -8.98
N THR A 130 1.69 3.24 -9.86
CA THR A 130 0.91 2.46 -10.84
C THR A 130 1.82 1.62 -11.74
N GLU A 131 2.86 2.22 -12.31
CA GLU A 131 3.84 1.52 -13.14
C GLU A 131 4.58 0.42 -12.36
N ALA A 132 4.93 0.68 -11.10
CA ALA A 132 5.60 -0.28 -10.23
C ALA A 132 4.71 -1.51 -9.92
N LEU A 133 3.43 -1.28 -9.65
CA LEU A 133 2.45 -2.37 -9.44
C LEU A 133 2.27 -3.21 -10.71
N VAL A 134 2.15 -2.56 -11.88
CA VAL A 134 2.05 -3.26 -13.19
C VAL A 134 3.29 -4.13 -13.42
N ARG A 135 4.50 -3.61 -13.18
CA ARG A 135 5.74 -4.41 -13.30
C ARG A 135 5.77 -5.63 -12.39
N SER A 136 5.08 -5.58 -11.26
CA SER A 136 4.93 -6.70 -10.31
C SER A 136 3.79 -7.66 -10.67
N GLY A 137 3.02 -7.38 -11.74
CA GLY A 137 1.84 -8.15 -12.14
C GLY A 137 0.63 -7.96 -11.23
N LEU A 138 0.56 -6.81 -10.54
CA LEU A 138 -0.55 -6.43 -9.67
C LEU A 138 -1.57 -5.55 -10.42
N PRO A 139 -2.85 -5.57 -10.03
CA PRO A 139 -3.82 -4.60 -10.51
C PRO A 139 -3.40 -3.19 -10.06
N ALA A 140 -3.51 -2.21 -10.95
CA ALA A 140 -3.09 -0.84 -10.69
C ALA A 140 -4.11 0.22 -11.15
N ASP A 141 -5.13 -0.19 -11.94
CA ASP A 141 -6.24 0.69 -12.26
C ASP A 141 -7.25 0.72 -11.11
N LEU A 142 -7.30 1.86 -10.43
CA LEU A 142 -8.19 2.07 -9.30
C LEU A 142 -9.64 2.30 -9.71
N GLY A 143 -9.89 2.80 -10.93
CA GLY A 143 -11.21 3.21 -11.40
C GLY A 143 -12.31 2.16 -11.21
N PRO A 144 -12.15 0.92 -11.69
CA PRO A 144 -13.14 -0.14 -11.56
C PRO A 144 -13.51 -0.51 -10.12
N PHE A 145 -12.65 -0.19 -9.16
CA PHE A 145 -12.79 -0.56 -7.74
C PHE A 145 -13.34 0.55 -6.86
N LEU A 146 -13.51 1.78 -7.39
CA LEU A 146 -14.07 2.92 -6.64
C LEU A 146 -15.59 3.00 -6.77
N SER A 147 -16.28 1.91 -6.48
CA SER A 147 -17.74 1.89 -6.46
C SER A 147 -18.32 2.68 -5.28
N ASN A 148 -19.61 3.05 -5.36
CA ASN A 148 -20.31 3.67 -4.24
C ASN A 148 -20.32 2.77 -2.99
N ASP A 149 -20.31 1.44 -3.15
CA ASP A 149 -20.23 0.48 -2.03
C ASP A 149 -18.87 0.57 -1.32
N VAL A 150 -17.77 0.66 -2.06
CA VAL A 150 -16.43 0.86 -1.49
C VAL A 150 -16.36 2.19 -0.73
N LEU A 151 -16.88 3.28 -1.32
CA LEU A 151 -16.91 4.58 -0.65
C LEU A 151 -17.78 4.57 0.61
N ALA A 152 -18.91 3.85 0.59
CA ALA A 152 -19.76 3.67 1.76
C ALA A 152 -19.05 2.87 2.88
N ARG A 153 -18.27 1.83 2.54
CA ARG A 153 -17.51 1.04 3.53
C ARG A 153 -16.46 1.87 4.26
N ILE A 154 -15.82 2.81 3.58
CA ILE A 154 -14.89 3.76 4.20
C ILE A 154 -15.61 4.59 5.28
N GLN A 155 -16.89 4.90 5.08
CA GLN A 155 -17.70 5.66 6.02
C GLN A 155 -18.00 4.87 7.31
N VAL A 156 -17.97 3.54 7.27
CA VAL A 156 -18.32 2.65 8.41
C VAL A 156 -17.04 2.21 9.16
N ASP A 157 -15.84 2.43 8.62
CA ASP A 157 -14.58 2.00 9.23
C ASP A 157 -14.40 2.62 10.64
N LYS A 158 -13.94 1.78 11.58
CA LYS A 158 -13.66 2.12 12.99
C LYS A 158 -12.60 3.23 13.19
N LYS A 159 -11.91 3.63 12.12
CA LYS A 159 -10.93 4.73 12.11
C LYS A 159 -11.58 6.12 12.09
N ARG A 160 -12.91 6.22 12.14
CA ARG A 160 -13.64 7.50 12.18
C ARG A 160 -13.41 8.25 13.48
N ILE A 161 -13.15 9.53 13.33
CA ILE A 161 -13.22 10.54 14.39
C ILE A 161 -14.30 11.53 13.94
N GLY A 162 -15.55 11.27 14.31
CA GLY A 162 -16.69 12.05 13.82
C GLY A 162 -16.96 11.82 12.33
N ASP A 163 -16.89 12.89 11.52
CA ASP A 163 -17.03 12.91 10.06
C ASP A 163 -15.70 12.76 9.30
N LYS A 164 -14.59 12.53 10.03
CA LYS A 164 -13.24 12.39 9.49
C LYS A 164 -12.75 10.96 9.59
N VAL A 165 -11.81 10.61 8.73
CA VAL A 165 -11.05 9.37 8.76
C VAL A 165 -9.58 9.67 8.95
N ARG A 166 -8.90 8.87 9.78
CA ARG A 166 -7.45 8.89 9.89
C ARG A 166 -6.84 8.20 8.68
N PHE A 167 -6.08 8.94 7.90
CA PHE A 167 -5.48 8.50 6.65
C PHE A 167 -3.96 8.66 6.71
N ILE A 168 -3.20 7.78 6.04
CA ILE A 168 -1.76 7.93 5.93
C ILE A 168 -1.45 8.59 4.59
N VAL A 169 -0.79 9.74 4.65
CA VAL A 169 -0.37 10.53 3.49
C VAL A 169 1.15 10.47 3.31
N ILE A 170 1.59 10.55 2.06
CA ILE A 170 3.00 10.51 1.67
C ILE A 170 3.45 11.96 1.45
N ARG A 171 4.47 12.40 2.20
CA ARG A 171 5.11 13.71 2.01
C ARG A 171 6.32 13.63 1.10
N GLU A 172 6.96 12.49 1.10
CA GLU A 172 7.98 12.02 0.16
C GLU A 172 8.17 10.51 0.36
N VAL A 173 8.83 9.84 -0.58
CA VAL A 173 9.18 8.42 -0.39
C VAL A 173 10.14 8.30 0.80
N GLY A 174 9.74 7.54 1.83
CA GLY A 174 10.44 7.43 3.12
C GLY A 174 9.89 8.36 4.22
N ARG A 175 8.95 9.26 3.89
CA ARG A 175 8.34 10.14 4.88
C ARG A 175 6.82 10.19 4.72
N CYS A 176 6.14 9.46 5.59
CA CYS A 176 4.69 9.41 5.67
C CYS A 176 4.20 9.91 7.01
N GLU A 177 3.00 10.44 7.05
CA GLU A 177 2.38 10.94 8.28
C GLU A 177 0.87 10.65 8.30
N THR A 178 0.28 10.79 9.48
CA THR A 178 -1.16 10.68 9.66
C THR A 178 -1.83 12.02 9.40
N ALA A 179 -2.89 12.02 8.58
CA ALA A 179 -3.77 13.17 8.36
C ALA A 179 -5.22 12.80 8.70
N GLU A 180 -5.99 13.77 9.18
CA GLU A 180 -7.44 13.66 9.34
C GLU A 180 -8.13 14.29 8.12
N ILE A 181 -8.89 13.50 7.39
CA ILE A 181 -9.54 13.92 6.13
C ILE A 181 -11.05 13.75 6.29
N ALA A 182 -11.82 14.77 5.93
CA ALA A 182 -13.27 14.63 5.87
C ALA A 182 -13.66 13.56 4.85
N ILE A 183 -14.61 12.70 5.22
CA ILE A 183 -15.04 11.58 4.36
C ILE A 183 -15.58 12.10 3.01
N THR A 184 -16.27 13.23 3.03
CA THR A 184 -16.78 13.89 1.82
C THR A 184 -15.65 14.36 0.89
N GLU A 185 -14.57 14.90 1.46
CA GLU A 185 -13.38 15.32 0.72
C GLU A 185 -12.64 14.13 0.14
N LEU A 186 -12.43 13.08 0.94
CA LEU A 186 -11.82 11.83 0.46
C LEU A 186 -12.61 11.25 -0.72
N GLY A 187 -13.94 11.22 -0.61
CA GLY A 187 -14.82 10.78 -1.70
C GLY A 187 -14.70 11.65 -2.95
N ARG A 188 -14.50 12.96 -2.80
CA ARG A 188 -14.29 13.89 -3.93
C ARG A 188 -12.96 13.65 -4.62
N ILE A 189 -11.88 13.48 -3.87
CA ILE A 189 -10.53 13.23 -4.39
C ILE A 189 -10.46 11.90 -5.15
N LEU A 190 -11.08 10.85 -4.61
CA LEU A 190 -11.00 9.51 -5.18
C LEU A 190 -11.89 9.29 -6.40
N ARG A 191 -12.98 10.05 -6.56
CA ARG A 191 -13.86 9.92 -7.74
C ARG A 191 -13.10 10.29 -9.02
N PRO A 192 -13.25 9.52 -10.11
CA PRO A 192 -12.69 9.90 -11.39
C PRO A 192 -13.23 11.28 -11.79
N VAL A 193 -12.35 12.14 -12.31
CA VAL A 193 -12.78 13.40 -12.92
C VAL A 193 -13.57 13.05 -14.16
N PRO A 194 -14.85 13.49 -14.29
CA PRO A 194 -15.60 13.24 -15.52
C PRO A 194 -14.87 13.87 -16.69
N GLY A 195 -14.37 13.06 -17.63
CA GLY A 195 -13.84 13.55 -18.92
C GLY A 195 -12.32 13.74 -19.00
N ALA A 196 -11.51 13.01 -18.19
CA ALA A 196 -10.06 12.92 -18.43
C ALA A 196 -9.74 11.72 -19.32
#